data_9495bde522511db8d9a3e1a638079c21
#
_entry.id   9495bde522511db8d9a3e1a638079c21
#
_cell.length_a   1.000
_cell.length_b   1.000
_cell.length_c   1.000
_cell.angle_alpha   90.00
_cell.angle_beta   90.00
_cell.angle_gamma   90.00
#
_symmetry.space_group_name_H-M   'P 1'
#
loop_
_entity.id
_entity.type
_entity.pdbx_description
1 polymer ?
#
loop_
_entity_poly.entity_id
_entity_poly.type
_entity_poly.pdbx_seq_one_letter_code
_entity_poly.pdbx_strand_id
1 'polypeptide(L)'
;MLGKKVMCMKNYLQKKSKRHKVTHEFSGKQHFFRVESPSGETYNVALQVSCDCQYMGITGVAKGQICSHILSVFESIISTGNINLTTANDNLVRLKRNACVNLVRCSNRKLNEIRVSEGESKIHRSKKREVCDNLLKEGKHFITEAIFNTGGRADILILDDFKAIEIVNTESDESIAKKMLDYPSGIKVEVIRC
;
A
#
# COMPACT_ATOMS: atom_id res chain seq x y z
N MET A 1 26.19 -7.06 -27.89
CA MET A 1 25.02 -7.52 -28.68
C MET A 1 23.66 -7.38 -27.98
N LEU A 2 23.59 -7.20 -26.68
CA LEU A 2 22.32 -7.03 -25.91
C LEU A 2 21.53 -5.73 -26.27
N GLY A 3 22.22 -4.61 -26.53
CA GLY A 3 21.55 -3.32 -26.78
C GLY A 3 20.66 -3.24 -28.03
N LYS A 4 21.02 -3.93 -29.12
CA LYS A 4 20.20 -3.95 -30.34
C LYS A 4 18.91 -4.75 -30.19
N LYS A 5 18.91 -5.81 -29.40
CA LYS A 5 17.73 -6.67 -29.20
C LYS A 5 16.66 -5.97 -28.34
N VAL A 6 17.09 -5.21 -27.32
CA VAL A 6 16.20 -4.42 -26.45
C VAL A 6 15.53 -3.27 -27.22
N MET A 7 16.27 -2.58 -28.10
CA MET A 7 15.73 -1.48 -28.90
C MET A 7 14.71 -1.96 -29.95
N CYS A 8 14.90 -3.14 -30.54
CA CYS A 8 13.96 -3.74 -31.47
C CYS A 8 12.63 -4.12 -30.79
N MET A 9 12.69 -4.66 -29.57
CA MET A 9 11.52 -5.05 -28.79
C MET A 9 10.70 -3.83 -28.33
N LYS A 10 11.36 -2.73 -27.94
CA LYS A 10 10.72 -1.46 -27.60
C LYS A 10 9.90 -0.91 -28.76
N ASN A 11 10.49 -0.84 -29.95
CA ASN A 11 9.80 -0.35 -31.14
C ASN A 11 8.61 -1.23 -31.55
N TYR A 12 8.72 -2.55 -31.34
CA TYR A 12 7.63 -3.48 -31.60
C TYR A 12 6.45 -3.25 -30.63
N LEU A 13 6.72 -3.14 -29.32
CA LEU A 13 5.68 -2.91 -28.32
C LEU A 13 4.99 -1.55 -28.51
N GLN A 14 5.74 -0.49 -28.84
CA GLN A 14 5.16 0.82 -29.13
C GLN A 14 4.27 0.81 -30.39
N LYS A 15 4.69 0.11 -31.45
CA LYS A 15 3.86 -0.04 -32.66
C LYS A 15 2.60 -0.85 -32.38
N LYS A 16 2.72 -1.89 -31.56
CA LYS A 16 1.58 -2.73 -31.16
C LYS A 16 0.60 -1.95 -30.28
N SER A 17 1.07 -1.18 -29.31
CA SER A 17 0.22 -0.42 -28.38
C SER A 17 -0.64 0.63 -29.08
N LYS A 18 -0.14 1.28 -30.13
CA LYS A 18 -0.90 2.27 -30.93
C LYS A 18 -2.12 1.70 -31.67
N ARG A 19 -2.23 0.39 -31.77
CA ARG A 19 -3.36 -0.31 -32.41
C ARG A 19 -4.48 -0.68 -31.44
N HIS A 20 -4.26 -0.48 -30.13
CA HIS A 20 -5.25 -0.77 -29.11
C HIS A 20 -6.16 0.44 -28.92
N LYS A 21 -7.45 0.20 -28.79
CA LYS A 21 -8.41 1.23 -28.39
C LYS A 21 -8.50 1.21 -26.86
N VAL A 22 -8.28 2.35 -26.24
CA VAL A 22 -8.30 2.47 -24.79
C VAL A 22 -9.48 3.34 -24.38
N THR A 23 -10.36 2.82 -23.53
CA THR A 23 -11.45 3.56 -22.91
C THR A 23 -11.13 3.68 -21.42
N HIS A 24 -11.21 4.89 -20.90
CA HIS A 24 -10.97 5.19 -19.50
C HIS A 24 -12.29 5.32 -18.76
N GLU A 25 -12.42 4.61 -17.66
CA GLU A 25 -13.55 4.70 -16.74
C GLU A 25 -13.02 5.03 -15.34
N PHE A 26 -13.66 5.95 -14.65
CA PHE A 26 -13.32 6.32 -13.28
C PHE A 26 -14.44 5.88 -12.34
N SER A 27 -14.08 5.08 -11.34
CA SER A 27 -15.02 4.65 -10.30
C SER A 27 -14.39 4.81 -8.93
N GLY A 28 -14.92 5.71 -8.14
CA GLY A 28 -14.45 6.00 -6.80
C GLY A 28 -13.02 6.56 -6.76
N LYS A 29 -12.06 5.78 -6.31
CA LYS A 29 -10.64 6.18 -6.18
C LYS A 29 -9.71 5.44 -7.16
N GLN A 30 -10.27 4.69 -8.11
CA GLN A 30 -9.50 3.84 -9.01
C GLN A 30 -9.76 4.21 -10.46
N HIS A 31 -8.69 4.20 -11.25
CA HIS A 31 -8.75 4.37 -12.68
C HIS A 31 -8.75 2.98 -13.35
N PHE A 32 -9.81 2.71 -14.10
CA PHE A 32 -9.93 1.51 -14.89
C PHE A 32 -9.80 1.85 -16.37
N PHE A 33 -9.09 1.02 -17.08
CA PHE A 33 -8.92 1.16 -18.52
C PHE A 33 -9.40 -0.14 -19.19
N ARG A 34 -10.31 0.00 -20.13
CA ARG A 34 -10.68 -1.09 -21.02
C ARG A 34 -9.82 -0.96 -22.28
N VAL A 35 -9.03 -1.99 -22.54
CA VAL A 35 -8.12 -2.04 -23.68
C VAL A 35 -8.62 -3.08 -24.66
N GLU A 36 -9.06 -2.63 -25.84
CA GLU A 36 -9.51 -3.50 -26.93
C GLU A 36 -8.35 -3.75 -27.89
N SER A 37 -8.01 -5.02 -28.11
CA SER A 37 -6.97 -5.42 -29.06
C SER A 37 -7.48 -5.37 -30.50
N PRO A 38 -6.60 -5.30 -31.51
CA PRO A 38 -7.00 -5.38 -32.91
C PRO A 38 -7.72 -6.68 -33.29
N SER A 39 -7.58 -7.74 -32.48
CA SER A 39 -8.30 -9.02 -32.63
C SER A 39 -9.70 -9.02 -32.01
N GLY A 40 -10.12 -7.90 -31.39
CA GLY A 40 -11.44 -7.78 -30.74
C GLY A 40 -11.47 -8.27 -29.29
N GLU A 41 -10.36 -8.77 -28.74
CA GLU A 41 -10.29 -9.16 -27.35
C GLU A 41 -10.23 -7.94 -26.44
N THR A 42 -10.92 -7.98 -25.32
CA THR A 42 -10.97 -6.90 -24.34
C THR A 42 -10.24 -7.28 -23.06
N TYR A 43 -9.36 -6.39 -22.61
CA TYR A 43 -8.60 -6.52 -21.37
C TYR A 43 -8.96 -5.39 -20.42
N ASN A 44 -9.10 -5.70 -19.14
CA ASN A 44 -9.30 -4.70 -18.09
C ASN A 44 -7.96 -4.44 -17.41
N VAL A 45 -7.53 -3.19 -17.43
CA VAL A 45 -6.29 -2.74 -16.79
C VAL A 45 -6.66 -1.77 -15.68
N ALA A 46 -6.29 -2.08 -14.45
CA ALA A 46 -6.43 -1.18 -13.32
C ALA A 46 -5.07 -0.55 -13.02
N LEU A 47 -5.04 0.78 -12.92
CA LEU A 47 -3.88 1.53 -12.49
C LEU A 47 -4.18 2.13 -11.12
N GLN A 48 -3.43 1.70 -10.12
CA GLN A 48 -3.44 2.35 -8.81
C GLN A 48 -2.18 3.21 -8.70
N VAL A 49 -2.37 4.53 -8.66
CA VAL A 49 -1.30 5.50 -8.51
C VAL A 49 -1.47 6.25 -7.20
N SER A 50 -0.38 6.40 -6.45
CA SER A 50 -0.37 7.18 -5.22
C SER A 50 0.88 8.05 -5.15
N CYS A 51 0.78 9.18 -4.47
CA CYS A 51 1.89 10.05 -4.17
C CYS A 51 1.70 10.58 -2.75
N ASP A 52 2.77 10.70 -2.01
CA ASP A 52 2.77 11.20 -0.63
C ASP A 52 2.80 12.75 -0.53
N CYS A 53 2.70 13.44 -1.67
CA CYS A 53 2.66 14.90 -1.67
C CYS A 53 1.34 15.44 -1.08
N GLN A 54 1.41 16.64 -0.52
CA GLN A 54 0.26 17.31 0.11
C GLN A 54 -0.94 17.46 -0.86
N TYR A 55 -0.68 17.72 -2.14
CA TYR A 55 -1.75 17.84 -3.14
C TYR A 55 -2.57 16.55 -3.27
N MET A 56 -1.92 15.39 -3.35
CA MET A 56 -2.62 14.10 -3.44
C MET A 56 -3.40 13.78 -2.17
N GLY A 57 -2.85 14.13 -0.99
CA GLY A 57 -3.52 13.91 0.29
C GLY A 57 -4.79 14.75 0.48
N ILE A 58 -4.82 15.98 -0.05
CA ILE A 58 -5.92 16.94 0.19
C ILE A 58 -6.88 17.01 -1.00
N THR A 59 -6.36 17.11 -2.21
CA THR A 59 -7.15 17.50 -3.39
C THR A 59 -7.21 16.40 -4.45
N GLY A 60 -6.10 15.72 -4.73
CA GLY A 60 -5.98 14.80 -5.85
C GLY A 60 -6.93 13.61 -5.74
N VAL A 61 -6.97 12.96 -4.58
CA VAL A 61 -7.86 11.80 -4.35
C VAL A 61 -9.32 12.19 -4.41
N ALA A 62 -9.70 13.35 -3.83
CA ALA A 62 -11.09 13.80 -3.81
C ALA A 62 -11.62 14.18 -5.19
N LYS A 63 -10.75 14.69 -6.07
CA LYS A 63 -11.11 15.14 -7.43
C LYS A 63 -10.79 14.10 -8.52
N GLY A 64 -10.21 12.95 -8.17
CA GLY A 64 -9.77 11.96 -9.15
C GLY A 64 -8.65 12.48 -10.07
N GLN A 65 -7.83 13.42 -9.59
CA GLN A 65 -6.76 14.04 -10.34
C GLN A 65 -5.39 13.51 -9.89
N ILE A 66 -4.47 13.37 -10.83
CA ILE A 66 -3.07 13.03 -10.53
C ILE A 66 -2.26 14.31 -10.30
N CYS A 67 -1.26 14.25 -9.42
CA CYS A 67 -0.33 15.34 -9.20
C CYS A 67 0.78 15.37 -10.27
N SER A 68 1.50 16.49 -10.34
CA SER A 68 2.63 16.65 -11.26
C SER A 68 3.73 15.58 -11.05
N HIS A 69 3.94 15.10 -9.83
CA HIS A 69 4.91 14.05 -9.54
C HIS A 69 4.53 12.72 -10.23
N ILE A 70 3.25 12.34 -10.16
CA ILE A 70 2.75 11.15 -10.86
C ILE A 70 2.86 11.34 -12.38
N LEU A 71 2.50 12.52 -12.88
CA LEU A 71 2.61 12.85 -14.31
C LEU A 71 4.06 12.73 -14.79
N SER A 72 5.02 13.28 -14.06
CA SER A 72 6.46 13.16 -14.40
C SER A 72 6.94 11.71 -14.45
N VAL A 73 6.42 10.83 -13.57
CA VAL A 73 6.73 9.40 -13.64
C VAL A 73 6.19 8.77 -14.92
N PHE A 74 4.95 9.08 -15.30
CA PHE A 74 4.40 8.59 -16.57
C PHE A 74 5.18 9.10 -17.80
N GLU A 75 5.54 10.37 -17.83
CA GLU A 75 6.35 10.95 -18.88
C GLU A 75 7.73 10.27 -18.98
N SER A 76 8.36 10.00 -17.83
CA SER A 76 9.62 9.25 -17.80
C SER A 76 9.45 7.82 -18.31
N ILE A 77 8.40 7.10 -17.92
CA ILE A 77 8.11 5.76 -18.41
C ILE A 77 7.89 5.76 -19.93
N ILE A 78 7.12 6.72 -20.43
CA ILE A 78 6.83 6.85 -21.87
C ILE A 78 8.10 7.18 -22.67
N SER A 79 8.92 8.10 -22.16
CA SER A 79 10.13 8.55 -22.86
C SER A 79 11.25 7.51 -22.87
N THR A 80 11.49 6.85 -21.74
CA THR A 80 12.57 5.87 -21.60
C THR A 80 12.17 4.48 -22.09
N GLY A 81 10.88 4.14 -21.97
CA GLY A 81 10.34 2.81 -22.27
C GLY A 81 10.90 1.69 -21.36
N ASN A 82 11.64 2.08 -20.34
CA ASN A 82 12.22 1.17 -19.37
C ASN A 82 11.60 1.44 -17.99
N ILE A 83 10.87 0.47 -17.48
CA ILE A 83 10.58 0.38 -16.05
C ILE A 83 11.64 -0.57 -15.49
N ASN A 84 12.51 -0.06 -14.63
CA ASN A 84 13.31 -0.94 -13.81
C ASN A 84 12.36 -1.56 -12.77
N LEU A 85 11.91 -2.79 -13.02
CA LEU A 85 10.92 -3.48 -12.18
C LEU A 85 11.42 -3.68 -10.75
N THR A 86 12.73 -3.81 -10.54
CA THR A 86 13.31 -3.92 -9.19
C THR A 86 13.15 -2.59 -8.44
N THR A 87 13.58 -1.48 -9.05
CA THR A 87 13.40 -0.14 -8.45
C THR A 87 11.93 0.25 -8.32
N ALA A 88 11.08 -0.17 -9.27
CA ALA A 88 9.64 0.05 -9.18
C ALA A 88 9.02 -0.71 -8.02
N ASN A 89 9.48 -1.94 -7.75
CA ASN A 89 8.99 -2.73 -6.61
C ASN A 89 9.41 -2.10 -5.27
N ASP A 90 10.66 -1.66 -5.13
CA ASP A 90 11.14 -0.98 -3.92
C ASP A 90 10.40 0.34 -3.67
N ASN A 91 10.15 1.11 -4.73
CA ASN A 91 9.34 2.31 -4.65
C ASN A 91 7.89 2.02 -4.28
N LEU A 92 7.30 0.94 -4.79
CA LEU A 92 5.94 0.53 -4.44
C LEU A 92 5.85 0.13 -2.95
N VAL A 93 6.82 -0.62 -2.44
CA VAL A 93 6.90 -0.97 -1.01
C VAL A 93 7.00 0.29 -0.15
N ARG A 94 7.87 1.24 -0.55
CA ARG A 94 8.00 2.53 0.15
C ARG A 94 6.71 3.35 0.12
N LEU A 95 6.03 3.41 -1.01
CA LEU A 95 4.75 4.12 -1.15
C LEU A 95 3.65 3.48 -0.29
N LYS A 96 3.56 2.16 -0.27
CA LYS A 96 2.65 1.43 0.61
C LYS A 96 2.92 1.75 2.07
N ARG A 97 4.19 1.71 2.49
CA ARG A 97 4.60 2.03 3.85
C ARG A 97 4.18 3.45 4.24
N ASN A 98 4.48 4.44 3.39
CA ASN A 98 4.12 5.85 3.64
C ASN A 98 2.60 6.03 3.72
N ALA A 99 1.84 5.38 2.83
CA ALA A 99 0.38 5.41 2.86
C ALA A 99 -0.15 4.83 4.18
N CYS A 100 0.41 3.71 4.64
CA CYS A 100 0.04 3.08 5.90
C CYS A 100 0.36 3.98 7.12
N VAL A 101 1.55 4.57 7.15
CA VAL A 101 1.95 5.55 8.20
C VAL A 101 0.97 6.71 8.28
N ASN A 102 0.47 7.19 7.14
CA ASN A 102 -0.47 8.32 7.09
C ASN A 102 -1.86 7.99 7.68
N LEU A 103 -2.19 6.72 7.87
CA LEU A 103 -3.41 6.31 8.59
C LEU A 103 -3.28 6.47 10.11
N VAL A 104 -2.06 6.58 10.63
CA VAL A 104 -1.76 6.70 12.06
C VAL A 104 -1.62 8.17 12.45
N ARG A 105 -2.09 8.55 13.65
CA ARG A 105 -1.94 9.90 14.21
C ARG A 105 -0.48 10.30 14.30
N CYS A 106 -0.15 11.55 13.93
CA CYS A 106 1.23 12.04 13.87
C CYS A 106 2.04 11.81 15.15
N SER A 107 1.42 12.00 16.31
CA SER A 107 2.05 11.80 17.62
C SER A 107 2.41 10.34 17.92
N ASN A 108 1.92 9.40 17.12
CA ASN A 108 2.01 7.97 17.35
C ASN A 108 2.90 7.23 16.33
N ARG A 109 3.53 7.93 15.39
CA ARG A 109 4.30 7.38 14.26
C ARG A 109 5.74 7.03 14.62
N LYS A 110 5.96 6.17 15.63
CA LYS A 110 7.30 5.69 15.99
C LYS A 110 7.56 4.33 15.36
N LEU A 111 8.53 4.28 14.45
CA LEU A 111 8.85 3.08 13.70
C LEU A 111 9.70 2.11 14.52
N ASN A 112 9.37 0.83 14.47
CA ASN A 112 10.14 -0.27 15.06
C ASN A 112 10.43 -0.11 16.56
N GLU A 113 9.60 0.68 17.25
CA GLU A 113 9.65 0.84 18.70
C GLU A 113 8.61 -0.08 19.34
N ILE A 114 9.03 -0.92 20.30
CA ILE A 114 8.12 -1.80 21.03
C ILE A 114 7.61 -1.04 22.26
N ARG A 115 6.38 -0.55 22.18
CA ARG A 115 5.70 0.14 23.27
C ARG A 115 4.83 -0.83 24.06
N VAL A 116 4.77 -0.58 25.35
CA VAL A 116 3.98 -1.34 26.31
C VAL A 116 3.00 -0.38 26.95
N SER A 117 1.71 -0.73 26.93
CA SER A 117 0.67 0.04 27.62
C SER A 117 0.60 -0.36 29.10
N GLU A 118 0.25 0.62 29.95
CA GLU A 118 -0.11 0.32 31.33
C GLU A 118 -1.35 -0.59 31.34
N GLY A 119 -1.30 -1.66 32.15
CA GLY A 119 -2.40 -2.62 32.22
C GLY A 119 -2.30 -3.83 31.30
N GLU A 120 -1.36 -3.86 30.34
CA GLU A 120 -1.12 -5.07 29.56
C GLU A 120 -0.65 -6.23 30.46
N SER A 121 -1.24 -7.43 30.26
CA SER A 121 -0.79 -8.64 30.96
C SER A 121 0.63 -9.03 30.55
N LYS A 122 1.33 -9.75 31.41
CA LYS A 122 2.69 -10.25 31.13
C LYS A 122 2.70 -11.14 29.87
N ILE A 123 1.66 -11.95 29.68
CA ILE A 123 1.53 -12.85 28.54
C ILE A 123 1.38 -12.05 27.24
N HIS A 124 0.47 -11.05 27.23
CA HIS A 124 0.27 -10.17 26.08
C HIS A 124 1.58 -9.44 25.68
N ARG A 125 2.29 -8.86 26.66
CA ARG A 125 3.59 -8.19 26.43
C ARG A 125 4.64 -9.12 25.85
N SER A 126 4.73 -10.34 26.38
CA SER A 126 5.67 -11.36 25.87
C SER A 126 5.38 -11.71 24.43
N LYS A 127 4.10 -11.92 24.08
CA LYS A 127 3.69 -12.26 22.72
C LYS A 127 3.90 -11.09 21.75
N LYS A 128 3.59 -9.86 22.18
CA LYS A 128 3.87 -8.65 21.38
C LYS A 128 5.35 -8.54 21.04
N ARG A 129 6.23 -8.75 22.02
CA ARG A 129 7.69 -8.72 21.80
C ARG A 129 8.15 -9.80 20.84
N GLU A 130 7.69 -11.04 21.01
CA GLU A 130 8.00 -12.15 20.11
C GLU A 130 7.64 -11.83 18.64
N VAL A 131 6.44 -11.30 18.42
CA VAL A 131 5.98 -10.92 17.09
C VAL A 131 6.84 -9.80 16.51
N CYS A 132 7.11 -8.76 17.29
CA CYS A 132 7.96 -7.64 16.85
C CYS A 132 9.40 -8.09 16.53
N ASP A 133 10.00 -8.96 17.34
CA ASP A 133 11.34 -9.50 17.10
C ASP A 133 11.40 -10.30 15.80
N ASN A 134 10.35 -11.06 15.46
CA ASN A 134 10.26 -11.77 14.19
C ASN A 134 10.11 -10.80 13.00
N LEU A 135 9.28 -9.76 13.13
CA LEU A 135 9.17 -8.72 12.10
C LEU A 135 10.49 -7.99 11.84
N LEU A 136 11.28 -7.71 12.89
CA LEU A 136 12.62 -7.13 12.74
C LEU A 136 13.57 -8.07 12.01
N LYS A 137 13.55 -9.38 12.29
CA LYS A 137 14.36 -10.38 11.57
C LYS A 137 13.98 -10.46 10.10
N GLU A 138 12.70 -10.28 9.77
CA GLU A 138 12.18 -10.23 8.39
C GLU A 138 12.44 -8.89 7.69
N GLY A 139 13.02 -7.89 8.38
CA GLY A 139 13.23 -6.56 7.83
C GLY A 139 11.96 -5.75 7.61
N LYS A 140 10.86 -6.12 8.29
CA LYS A 140 9.59 -5.42 8.22
C LYS A 140 9.58 -4.16 9.08
N HIS A 141 8.78 -3.18 8.65
CA HIS A 141 8.55 -1.96 9.40
C HIS A 141 7.18 -2.02 10.08
N PHE A 142 7.15 -1.64 11.35
CA PHE A 142 5.92 -1.65 12.13
C PHE A 142 5.82 -0.47 13.09
N ILE A 143 4.60 -0.23 13.57
CA ILE A 143 4.27 0.68 14.67
C ILE A 143 3.49 -0.12 15.70
N THR A 144 3.95 -0.13 16.96
CA THR A 144 3.17 -0.69 18.05
C THR A 144 2.23 0.34 18.68
N GLU A 145 1.12 -0.09 19.26
CA GLU A 145 0.10 0.79 19.82
C GLU A 145 -0.35 1.84 18.78
N ALA A 146 -0.58 1.40 17.54
CA ALA A 146 -0.87 2.29 16.42
C ALA A 146 -2.27 2.87 16.55
N ILE A 147 -2.38 4.18 16.85
CA ILE A 147 -3.65 4.89 16.95
C ILE A 147 -4.00 5.45 15.58
N PHE A 148 -5.07 4.94 14.99
CA PHE A 148 -5.53 5.40 13.68
C PHE A 148 -6.22 6.78 13.75
N ASN A 149 -6.23 7.50 12.63
CA ASN A 149 -6.96 8.76 12.51
C ASN A 149 -8.48 8.56 12.68
N THR A 150 -8.99 7.36 12.44
CA THR A 150 -10.38 6.94 12.65
C THR A 150 -10.75 6.71 14.11
N GLY A 151 -9.75 6.61 15.01
CA GLY A 151 -9.93 6.41 16.45
C GLY A 151 -9.53 5.03 16.96
N GLY A 152 -9.53 4.00 16.12
CA GLY A 152 -9.12 2.65 16.52
C GLY A 152 -7.63 2.58 16.88
N ARG A 153 -7.25 1.56 17.68
CA ARG A 153 -5.86 1.31 18.08
C ARG A 153 -5.52 -0.16 17.87
N ALA A 154 -4.46 -0.41 17.10
CA ALA A 154 -3.92 -1.75 16.90
C ALA A 154 -2.69 -1.99 17.78
N ASP A 155 -2.52 -3.23 18.27
CA ASP A 155 -1.34 -3.60 19.04
C ASP A 155 -0.07 -3.49 18.21
N ILE A 156 -0.11 -3.97 16.96
CA ILE A 156 0.98 -3.86 15.99
C ILE A 156 0.40 -3.55 14.61
N LEU A 157 0.90 -2.53 13.93
CA LEU A 157 0.60 -2.24 12.53
C LEU A 157 1.84 -2.50 11.67
N ILE A 158 1.77 -3.49 10.79
CA ILE A 158 2.83 -3.81 9.81
C ILE A 158 2.62 -2.94 8.59
N LEU A 159 3.57 -2.02 8.35
CA LEU A 159 3.44 -1.00 7.31
C LEU A 159 3.62 -1.57 5.90
N ASP A 160 4.52 -2.52 5.75
CA ASP A 160 4.86 -3.12 4.46
C ASP A 160 3.72 -3.98 3.90
N ASP A 161 2.89 -4.56 4.77
CA ASP A 161 1.83 -5.50 4.41
C ASP A 161 0.42 -4.91 4.51
N PHE A 162 0.27 -3.66 4.99
CA PHE A 162 -1.04 -3.06 5.30
C PHE A 162 -1.86 -3.96 6.24
N LYS A 163 -1.21 -4.44 7.28
CA LYS A 163 -1.79 -5.42 8.19
C LYS A 163 -1.68 -4.99 9.64
N ALA A 164 -2.77 -5.04 10.37
CA ALA A 164 -2.81 -4.89 11.82
C ALA A 164 -2.80 -6.27 12.50
N ILE A 165 -2.09 -6.40 13.60
CA ILE A 165 -2.12 -7.57 14.47
C ILE A 165 -2.74 -7.15 15.80
N GLU A 166 -3.73 -7.93 16.23
CA GLU A 166 -4.32 -7.87 17.55
C GLU A 166 -3.89 -9.07 18.37
N ILE A 167 -3.35 -8.82 19.56
CA ILE A 167 -2.92 -9.86 20.48
C ILE A 167 -3.96 -9.95 21.59
N VAL A 168 -4.67 -11.06 21.66
CA VAL A 168 -5.80 -11.22 22.58
C VAL A 168 -5.57 -12.39 23.54
N ASN A 169 -5.94 -12.20 24.77
CA ASN A 169 -5.87 -13.25 25.80
C ASN A 169 -7.27 -13.82 26.06
N THR A 170 -8.20 -12.99 26.54
CA THR A 170 -9.53 -13.41 27.00
C THR A 170 -10.68 -12.69 26.28
N GLU A 171 -10.40 -11.82 25.33
CA GLU A 171 -11.43 -11.07 24.58
C GLU A 171 -12.29 -11.99 23.73
N SER A 172 -13.61 -11.71 23.68
CA SER A 172 -14.54 -12.42 22.80
C SER A 172 -14.42 -11.95 21.36
N ASP A 173 -14.85 -12.80 20.40
CA ASP A 173 -14.83 -12.48 18.99
C ASP A 173 -15.71 -11.26 18.66
N GLU A 174 -16.84 -11.08 19.39
CA GLU A 174 -17.72 -9.91 19.24
C GLU A 174 -17.01 -8.61 19.65
N SER A 175 -16.23 -8.64 20.75
CA SER A 175 -15.45 -7.49 21.20
C SER A 175 -14.40 -7.10 20.17
N ILE A 176 -13.70 -8.09 19.62
CA ILE A 176 -12.69 -7.90 18.58
C ILE A 176 -13.35 -7.33 17.31
N ALA A 177 -14.46 -7.90 16.86
CA ALA A 177 -15.19 -7.43 15.69
C ALA A 177 -15.65 -5.97 15.87
N LYS A 178 -16.14 -5.58 17.04
CA LYS A 178 -16.52 -4.20 17.35
C LYS A 178 -15.32 -3.25 17.28
N LYS A 179 -14.16 -3.64 17.81
CA LYS A 179 -12.91 -2.86 17.76
C LYS A 179 -12.46 -2.63 16.31
N MET A 180 -12.64 -3.63 15.44
CA MET A 180 -12.25 -3.54 14.03
C MET A 180 -13.09 -2.55 13.22
N LEU A 181 -14.29 -2.18 13.67
CA LEU A 181 -15.11 -1.17 12.98
C LEU A 181 -14.44 0.21 12.93
N ASP A 182 -13.57 0.50 13.89
CA ASP A 182 -12.82 1.76 13.95
C ASP A 182 -11.52 1.72 13.16
N TYR A 183 -11.24 0.62 12.45
CA TYR A 183 -10.03 0.51 11.64
C TYR A 183 -10.24 1.10 10.25
N PRO A 184 -9.19 1.71 9.65
CA PRO A 184 -9.29 2.21 8.29
C PRO A 184 -9.62 1.09 7.30
N SER A 185 -10.47 1.40 6.32
CA SER A 185 -10.80 0.45 5.25
C SER A 185 -9.54 0.02 4.49
N GLY A 186 -9.42 -1.29 4.22
CA GLY A 186 -8.29 -1.87 3.50
C GLY A 186 -7.14 -2.37 4.39
N ILE A 187 -7.16 -2.11 5.69
CA ILE A 187 -6.26 -2.77 6.64
C ILE A 187 -6.72 -4.22 6.84
N LYS A 188 -5.83 -5.17 6.60
CA LYS A 188 -6.07 -6.57 6.96
C LYS A 188 -5.84 -6.73 8.46
N VAL A 189 -6.68 -7.49 9.14
CA VAL A 189 -6.50 -7.74 10.58
C VAL A 189 -6.22 -9.21 10.80
N GLU A 190 -5.18 -9.47 11.58
CA GLU A 190 -4.84 -10.80 12.10
C GLU A 190 -4.96 -10.80 13.62
N VAL A 191 -5.62 -11.81 14.16
CA VAL A 191 -5.79 -11.97 15.59
C VAL A 191 -4.91 -13.11 16.08
N ILE A 192 -4.04 -12.83 17.03
CA ILE A 192 -3.16 -13.80 17.67
C ILE A 192 -3.66 -14.02 19.10
N ARG A 193 -4.09 -15.22 19.39
CA ARG A 193 -4.50 -15.61 20.75
C ARG A 193 -3.29 -16.13 21.55
N CYS A 194 -3.15 -15.70 22.79
CA CYS A 194 -2.08 -16.10 23.72
C CYS A 194 -2.60 -16.77 25.00
#